data_dae499b30b12d9d58eaf80544d94016c
#
_entry.id   dae499b30b12d9d58eaf80544d94016c
#
_cell.length_a   1.000
_cell.length_b   1.000
_cell.length_c   1.000
_cell.angle_alpha   90.00
_cell.angle_beta   90.00
_cell.angle_gamma   90.00
#
_symmetry.space_group_name_H-M   'P 1'
#
loop_
_entity.id
_entity.type
_entity.pdbx_description
1 polymer ?
#
loop_
_entity_poly.entity_id
_entity_poly.type
_entity_poly.pdbx_seq_one_letter_code
_entity_poly.pdbx_strand_id
1 'polypeptide(L)'
;VVATLSKEQFKEVTYLVESTLSGVQQNSKSNYYASFFDRDSIQQDSKTISCSGRGQTLLFSKDRRDLVLRHYRRGGFFGKLVKDSFFIFEKNAHRAFDEFKLLEYMLSKGLPVPKPVIAREIKGFFSVTQDIVIERLNGYKDLSYVISKRELTETEYTNIGKTISLFFKENILHTDLNIRNILINEEGRVAIIDFDK
;
A
#
# COMPACT_ATOMS: atom_id res chain seq x y z
N VAL A 1 6.25 -16.57 12.23
CA VAL A 1 7.31 -15.63 12.61
C VAL A 1 6.77 -14.24 12.39
N VAL A 2 6.52 -13.48 13.47
CA VAL A 2 6.08 -12.09 13.37
C VAL A 2 7.25 -11.30 12.77
N ALA A 3 7.06 -10.68 11.61
CA ALA A 3 8.08 -9.83 11.00
C ALA A 3 8.40 -8.68 11.97
N THR A 4 9.67 -8.50 12.30
CA THR A 4 10.10 -7.42 13.18
C THR A 4 10.10 -6.13 12.38
N LEU A 5 9.17 -5.23 12.68
CA LEU A 5 9.13 -3.89 12.10
C LEU A 5 10.27 -3.04 12.66
N SER A 6 10.89 -2.25 11.82
CA SER A 6 11.88 -1.26 12.25
C SER A 6 11.35 0.15 11.94
N LYS A 7 11.36 1.02 12.95
CA LYS A 7 11.05 2.44 12.82
C LYS A 7 12.36 3.22 12.87
N GLU A 8 12.66 3.94 11.80
CA GLU A 8 13.90 4.70 11.66
C GLU A 8 13.60 6.16 11.34
N GLN A 9 14.26 7.08 12.04
CA GLN A 9 14.07 8.52 11.88
C GLN A 9 15.35 9.20 11.41
N PHE A 10 15.24 10.02 10.36
CA PHE A 10 16.31 10.83 9.78
C PHE A 10 15.81 12.27 9.64
N LYS A 11 16.24 13.16 10.55
CA LYS A 11 15.75 14.56 10.61
C LYS A 11 14.21 14.60 10.69
N GLU A 12 13.56 15.23 9.70
CA GLU A 12 12.11 15.38 9.60
C GLU A 12 11.40 14.17 8.98
N VAL A 13 12.14 13.18 8.48
CA VAL A 13 11.60 12.00 7.81
C VAL A 13 11.65 10.80 8.74
N THR A 14 10.52 10.14 8.91
CA THR A 14 10.41 8.87 9.62
C THR A 14 10.02 7.77 8.64
N TYR A 15 10.72 6.63 8.71
CA TYR A 15 10.43 5.43 7.93
C TYR A 15 9.93 4.30 8.83
N LEU A 16 8.98 3.53 8.34
CA LEU A 16 8.58 2.24 8.87
C LEU A 16 8.91 1.20 7.80
N VAL A 17 9.76 0.22 8.13
CA VAL A 17 10.31 -0.71 7.15
C VAL A 17 10.12 -2.16 7.57
N GLU A 18 9.98 -3.04 6.57
CA GLU A 18 10.01 -4.48 6.80
C GLU A 18 11.40 -4.94 7.29
N SER A 19 11.47 -6.07 7.99
CA SER A 19 12.70 -6.57 8.60
C SER A 19 13.84 -6.82 7.61
N THR A 20 13.52 -7.20 6.37
CA THR A 20 14.54 -7.48 5.34
C THR A 20 15.30 -6.22 4.90
N LEU A 21 14.68 -5.04 4.95
CA LEU A 21 15.32 -3.77 4.63
C LEU A 21 16.13 -3.20 5.81
N SER A 22 15.84 -3.62 7.03
CA SER A 22 16.54 -3.12 8.23
C SER A 22 18.04 -3.51 8.26
N GLY A 23 18.44 -4.53 7.51
CA GLY A 23 19.83 -5.00 7.38
C GLY A 23 20.76 -4.13 6.52
N VAL A 24 20.28 -3.05 5.91
CA VAL A 24 21.12 -2.13 5.13
C VAL A 24 22.10 -1.40 6.03
N GLN A 25 23.35 -1.17 5.54
CA GLN A 25 24.38 -0.47 6.30
C GLN A 25 23.96 0.94 6.73
N GLN A 26 24.23 1.31 7.97
CA GLN A 26 23.74 2.54 8.60
C GLN A 26 24.06 3.81 7.77
N ASN A 27 25.26 3.91 7.21
CA ASN A 27 25.72 5.10 6.48
C ASN A 27 24.97 5.35 5.15
N SER A 28 24.30 4.33 4.59
CA SER A 28 23.58 4.41 3.34
C SER A 28 22.05 4.30 3.50
N LYS A 29 21.56 3.98 4.70
CA LYS A 29 20.13 3.72 4.96
C LYS A 29 19.20 4.85 4.50
N SER A 30 19.52 6.10 4.86
CA SER A 30 18.67 7.24 4.53
C SER A 30 18.49 7.40 3.02
N ASN A 31 19.59 7.33 2.26
CA ASN A 31 19.54 7.46 0.79
C ASN A 31 18.86 6.25 0.15
N TYR A 32 19.12 5.06 0.65
CA TYR A 32 18.48 3.82 0.17
C TYR A 32 16.96 3.87 0.40
N TYR A 33 16.51 4.25 1.60
CA TYR A 33 15.08 4.38 1.87
C TYR A 33 14.43 5.49 1.06
N ALA A 34 15.09 6.64 0.92
CA ALA A 34 14.61 7.75 0.09
C ALA A 34 14.40 7.34 -1.37
N SER A 35 15.23 6.45 -1.91
CA SER A 35 15.15 6.00 -3.30
C SER A 35 13.89 5.18 -3.65
N PHE A 36 13.14 4.69 -2.66
CA PHE A 36 11.82 4.09 -2.88
C PHE A 36 10.72 5.12 -3.18
N PHE A 37 11.00 6.40 -2.93
CA PHE A 37 10.04 7.50 -3.04
C PHE A 37 10.48 8.59 -4.01
N ASP A 38 11.61 8.41 -4.68
CA ASP A 38 12.12 9.32 -5.71
C ASP A 38 11.32 9.13 -7.00
N ARG A 39 10.26 9.94 -7.12
CA ARG A 39 9.29 9.86 -8.22
C ARG A 39 9.93 10.15 -9.56
N ASP A 40 10.89 11.07 -9.61
CA ASP A 40 11.54 11.47 -10.86
C ASP A 40 12.40 10.33 -11.39
N SER A 41 13.22 9.71 -10.56
CA SER A 41 13.96 8.50 -10.91
C SER A 41 13.06 7.33 -11.26
N ILE A 42 11.98 7.11 -10.49
CA ILE A 42 11.00 6.04 -10.74
C ILE A 42 10.32 6.25 -12.11
N GLN A 43 9.90 7.48 -12.45
CA GLN A 43 9.18 7.77 -13.70
C GLN A 43 10.08 7.73 -14.94
N GLN A 44 11.38 7.94 -14.78
CA GLN A 44 12.35 7.82 -15.88
C GLN A 44 12.65 6.36 -16.26
N ASP A 45 12.34 5.40 -15.38
CA ASP A 45 12.42 3.99 -15.71
C ASP A 45 11.29 3.62 -16.68
N SER A 46 11.65 3.11 -17.88
CA SER A 46 10.73 2.75 -18.95
C SER A 46 9.68 1.68 -18.58
N LYS A 47 9.86 1.01 -17.44
CA LYS A 47 8.94 0.02 -16.90
C LYS A 47 7.88 0.62 -15.95
N THR A 48 7.98 1.91 -15.64
CA THR A 48 7.04 2.56 -14.73
C THR A 48 5.73 2.85 -15.41
N ILE A 49 4.64 2.33 -14.83
CA ILE A 49 3.27 2.59 -15.27
C ILE A 49 2.62 3.53 -14.26
N SER A 50 2.23 4.73 -14.73
CA SER A 50 1.42 5.64 -13.92
C SER A 50 -0.04 5.22 -13.99
N CYS A 51 -0.62 4.82 -12.85
CA CYS A 51 -2.05 4.52 -12.76
C CYS A 51 -2.81 5.78 -12.33
N SER A 52 -3.77 6.19 -13.15
CA SER A 52 -4.66 7.31 -12.86
C SER A 52 -5.72 6.90 -11.83
N GLY A 53 -5.66 7.51 -10.63
CA GLY A 53 -6.65 7.38 -9.56
C GLY A 53 -6.67 8.67 -8.74
N ARG A 54 -7.47 8.73 -7.65
CA ARG A 54 -7.50 9.92 -6.75
C ARG A 54 -6.17 10.19 -6.04
N GLY A 55 -5.24 9.21 -6.01
CA GLY A 55 -3.84 9.35 -5.63
C GLY A 55 -2.94 8.97 -6.80
N GLN A 56 -1.76 9.58 -6.95
CA GLN A 56 -0.78 9.12 -7.93
C GLN A 56 -0.18 7.79 -7.44
N THR A 57 -0.63 6.70 -8.06
CA THR A 57 -0.05 5.37 -7.85
C THR A 57 0.99 5.13 -8.93
N LEU A 58 2.21 4.79 -8.54
CA LEU A 58 3.28 4.45 -9.45
C LEU A 58 3.64 2.97 -9.29
N LEU A 59 3.69 2.25 -10.40
CA LEU A 59 4.19 0.88 -10.47
C LEU A 59 5.65 0.92 -10.92
N PHE A 60 6.55 0.28 -10.19
CA PHE A 60 7.98 0.25 -10.51
C PHE A 60 8.63 -1.05 -10.03
N SER A 61 9.82 -1.35 -10.53
CA SER A 61 10.60 -2.50 -10.07
C SER A 61 11.85 -2.01 -9.34
N LYS A 62 12.13 -2.58 -8.17
CA LYS A 62 13.33 -2.33 -7.39
C LYS A 62 13.76 -3.58 -6.63
N ASP A 63 15.06 -3.85 -6.59
CA ASP A 63 15.63 -5.01 -5.90
C ASP A 63 14.97 -6.34 -6.31
N ARG A 64 14.69 -6.51 -7.62
CA ARG A 64 13.97 -7.64 -8.24
C ARG A 64 12.55 -7.85 -7.74
N ARG A 65 11.93 -6.83 -7.15
CA ARG A 65 10.52 -6.83 -6.71
C ARG A 65 9.73 -5.84 -7.54
N ASP A 66 8.52 -6.20 -7.91
CA ASP A 66 7.55 -5.28 -8.48
C ASP A 66 6.79 -4.61 -7.37
N LEU A 67 6.79 -3.30 -7.36
CA LEU A 67 6.33 -2.46 -6.27
C LEU A 67 5.26 -1.48 -6.72
N VAL A 68 4.47 -1.05 -5.74
CA VAL A 68 3.44 -0.02 -5.89
C VAL A 68 3.71 1.08 -4.89
N LEU A 69 4.03 2.28 -5.36
CA LEU A 69 4.12 3.48 -4.54
C LEU A 69 2.77 4.19 -4.52
N ARG A 70 2.22 4.39 -3.33
CA ARG A 70 0.98 5.16 -3.10
C ARG A 70 1.29 6.39 -2.27
N HIS A 71 0.80 7.54 -2.73
CA HIS A 71 0.87 8.81 -2.02
C HIS A 71 -0.49 9.13 -1.41
N TYR A 72 -0.52 9.40 -0.11
CA TYR A 72 -1.75 9.77 0.59
C TYR A 72 -2.06 11.25 0.39
N ARG A 73 -3.22 11.52 -0.18
CA ARG A 73 -3.73 12.87 -0.36
C ARG A 73 -4.88 13.16 0.57
N ARG A 74 -4.94 14.39 1.05
CA ARG A 74 -6.08 14.86 1.82
C ARG A 74 -7.32 14.89 0.92
N GLY A 75 -8.37 14.18 1.32
CA GLY A 75 -9.69 14.24 0.69
C GLY A 75 -10.55 15.36 1.28
N GLY A 76 -11.65 15.72 0.58
CA GLY A 76 -12.63 16.69 1.08
C GLY A 76 -12.39 18.14 0.65
N PHE A 77 -13.22 19.06 1.17
CA PHE A 77 -13.24 20.48 0.77
C PHE A 77 -11.92 21.19 1.02
N PHE A 78 -11.25 20.90 2.14
CA PHE A 78 -9.92 21.45 2.48
C PHE A 78 -8.78 20.88 1.64
N GLY A 79 -8.96 19.72 1.00
CA GLY A 79 -7.98 19.13 0.09
C GLY A 79 -7.73 19.93 -1.20
N LYS A 80 -8.57 20.93 -1.49
CA LYS A 80 -8.36 21.85 -2.61
C LYS A 80 -7.30 22.92 -2.30
N LEU A 81 -7.11 23.27 -1.03
CA LEU A 81 -6.14 24.28 -0.58
C LEU A 81 -4.79 23.67 -0.18
N VAL A 82 -4.79 22.46 0.41
CA VAL A 82 -3.57 21.74 0.84
C VAL A 82 -3.70 20.28 0.44
N LYS A 83 -3.26 19.96 -0.78
CA LYS A 83 -3.52 18.63 -1.41
C LYS A 83 -2.75 17.47 -0.79
N ASP A 84 -1.54 17.70 -0.31
CA ASP A 84 -0.57 16.64 -0.03
C ASP A 84 -0.11 16.58 1.44
N SER A 85 -0.79 17.31 2.34
CA SER A 85 -0.39 17.39 3.75
C SER A 85 -1.57 17.25 4.70
N PHE A 86 -1.36 16.52 5.80
CA PHE A 86 -2.31 16.37 6.90
C PHE A 86 -1.84 17.23 8.08
N PHE A 87 -2.75 17.87 8.82
CA PHE A 87 -2.39 18.50 10.07
C PHE A 87 -1.97 17.43 11.10
N ILE A 88 -0.92 17.70 11.89
CA ILE A 88 -0.34 16.75 12.84
C ILE A 88 -1.38 16.23 13.87
N PHE A 89 -2.40 17.03 14.17
CA PHE A 89 -3.46 16.68 15.12
C PHE A 89 -4.68 16.00 14.49
N GLU A 90 -4.67 15.70 13.19
CA GLU A 90 -5.78 14.98 12.55
C GLU A 90 -5.70 13.48 12.81
N LYS A 91 -6.87 12.82 12.94
CA LYS A 91 -7.01 11.37 13.09
C LYS A 91 -6.27 10.59 11.97
N ASN A 92 -6.08 11.21 10.80
CA ASN A 92 -5.44 10.61 9.62
C ASN A 92 -3.96 10.99 9.48
N ALA A 93 -3.34 11.57 10.52
CA ALA A 93 -1.95 12.02 10.45
C ALA A 93 -0.92 10.89 10.29
N HIS A 94 -1.33 9.62 10.50
CA HIS A 94 -0.44 8.44 10.45
C HIS A 94 -0.97 7.32 9.56
N ARG A 95 -1.83 7.61 8.58
CA ARG A 95 -2.50 6.61 7.72
C ARG A 95 -1.55 5.62 7.07
N ALA A 96 -0.42 6.09 6.53
CA ALA A 96 0.55 5.22 5.87
C ALA A 96 1.16 4.20 6.86
N PHE A 97 1.45 4.63 8.08
CA PHE A 97 2.00 3.75 9.10
C PHE A 97 0.95 2.81 9.68
N ASP A 98 -0.29 3.29 9.81
CA ASP A 98 -1.39 2.46 10.32
C ASP A 98 -1.78 1.39 9.29
N GLU A 99 -1.85 1.73 8.00
CA GLU A 99 -2.06 0.74 6.94
C GLU A 99 -0.89 -0.25 6.89
N PHE A 100 0.35 0.22 7.00
CA PHE A 100 1.52 -0.65 7.01
C PHE A 100 1.43 -1.72 8.11
N LYS A 101 1.16 -1.29 9.36
CA LYS A 101 1.03 -2.20 10.50
C LYS A 101 -0.15 -3.16 10.35
N LEU A 102 -1.27 -2.67 9.80
CA LEU A 102 -2.46 -3.49 9.56
C LEU A 102 -2.17 -4.56 8.50
N LEU A 103 -1.49 -4.21 7.41
CA LEU A 103 -1.07 -5.18 6.39
C LEU A 103 -0.14 -6.26 6.98
N GLU A 104 0.86 -5.88 7.79
CA GLU A 104 1.74 -6.83 8.49
C GLU A 104 0.94 -7.76 9.43
N TYR A 105 0.00 -7.21 10.19
CA TYR A 105 -0.87 -8.00 11.04
C TYR A 105 -1.69 -9.01 10.22
N MET A 106 -2.33 -8.55 9.13
CA MET A 106 -3.12 -9.41 8.25
C MET A 106 -2.29 -10.52 7.62
N LEU A 107 -1.08 -10.22 7.16
CA LEU A 107 -0.15 -11.24 6.64
C LEU A 107 0.25 -12.26 7.71
N SER A 108 0.45 -11.84 8.96
CA SER A 108 0.75 -12.75 10.07
C SER A 108 -0.39 -13.74 10.34
N LYS A 109 -1.62 -13.38 9.95
CA LYS A 109 -2.82 -14.22 10.02
C LYS A 109 -3.07 -15.03 8.75
N GLY A 110 -2.17 -14.94 7.76
CA GLY A 110 -2.31 -15.62 6.47
C GLY A 110 -3.40 -15.04 5.57
N LEU A 111 -3.83 -13.80 5.80
CA LEU A 111 -4.82 -13.13 4.96
C LEU A 111 -4.19 -12.67 3.64
N PRO A 112 -4.92 -12.82 2.52
CA PRO A 112 -4.41 -12.50 1.19
C PRO A 112 -4.45 -10.98 0.93
N VAL A 113 -3.41 -10.28 1.36
CA VAL A 113 -3.19 -8.85 1.18
C VAL A 113 -1.80 -8.58 0.60
N PRO A 114 -1.54 -7.40 0.01
CA PRO A 114 -0.20 -7.03 -0.43
C PRO A 114 0.77 -6.95 0.75
N LYS A 115 2.04 -7.34 0.51
CA LYS A 115 3.08 -7.20 1.52
C LYS A 115 3.57 -5.75 1.56
N PRO A 116 3.55 -5.08 2.71
CA PRO A 116 4.14 -3.75 2.85
C PRO A 116 5.68 -3.87 2.89
N VAL A 117 6.35 -2.90 2.27
CA VAL A 117 7.81 -2.88 2.13
C VAL A 117 8.41 -1.74 2.94
N ILE A 118 7.94 -0.53 2.71
CA ILE A 118 8.38 0.67 3.39
C ILE A 118 7.29 1.74 3.37
N ALA A 119 7.12 2.45 4.48
CA ALA A 119 6.31 3.65 4.54
C ALA A 119 7.14 4.82 5.05
N ARG A 120 6.78 6.04 4.64
CA ARG A 120 7.42 7.26 5.17
C ARG A 120 6.41 8.29 5.61
N GLU A 121 6.81 9.06 6.61
CA GLU A 121 6.18 10.30 7.02
C GLU A 121 7.22 11.41 6.98
N ILE A 122 6.87 12.53 6.34
CA ILE A 122 7.68 13.74 6.30
C ILE A 122 6.94 14.79 7.10
N LYS A 123 7.54 15.22 8.22
CA LYS A 123 6.97 16.26 9.09
C LYS A 123 7.31 17.65 8.55
N GLY A 124 6.30 18.43 8.23
CA GLY A 124 6.40 19.88 8.08
C GLY A 124 6.09 20.58 9.40
N PHE A 125 6.02 21.90 9.39
CA PHE A 125 5.81 22.69 10.61
C PHE A 125 4.47 22.37 11.31
N PHE A 126 3.38 22.25 10.53
CA PHE A 126 2.04 21.87 11.02
C PHE A 126 1.41 20.73 10.22
N SER A 127 2.17 20.05 9.39
CA SER A 127 1.62 19.07 8.45
C SER A 127 2.49 17.82 8.33
N VAL A 128 1.88 16.74 7.86
CA VAL A 128 2.57 15.48 7.57
C VAL A 128 2.23 15.05 6.15
N THR A 129 3.25 14.74 5.36
CA THR A 129 3.13 14.07 4.05
C THR A 129 3.43 12.59 4.23
N GLN A 130 2.68 11.72 3.56
CA GLN A 130 2.73 10.29 3.80
C GLN A 130 2.74 9.51 2.49
N ASP A 131 3.56 8.48 2.44
CA ASP A 131 3.65 7.53 1.33
C ASP A 131 3.80 6.10 1.87
N ILE A 132 3.32 5.12 1.08
CA ILE A 132 3.56 3.70 1.33
C ILE A 132 4.00 3.01 0.04
N VAL A 133 4.94 2.08 0.17
CA VAL A 133 5.34 1.16 -0.88
C VAL A 133 4.96 -0.25 -0.45
N ILE A 134 4.22 -0.94 -1.30
CA ILE A 134 3.79 -2.33 -1.11
C ILE A 134 4.26 -3.19 -2.29
N GLU A 135 4.36 -4.49 -2.10
CA GLU A 135 4.62 -5.42 -3.20
C GLU A 135 3.38 -5.51 -4.12
N ARG A 136 3.63 -5.53 -5.42
CA ARG A 136 2.58 -5.72 -6.42
C ARG A 136 2.12 -7.18 -6.42
N LEU A 137 0.83 -7.39 -6.41
CA LEU A 137 0.23 -8.71 -6.64
C LEU A 137 0.25 -9.03 -8.14
N ASN A 138 1.35 -9.64 -8.61
CA ASN A 138 1.53 -9.96 -10.01
C ASN A 138 0.52 -11.02 -10.48
N GLY A 139 -0.02 -10.85 -11.69
CA GLY A 139 -1.04 -11.74 -12.25
C GLY A 139 -2.46 -11.47 -11.75
N TYR A 140 -2.64 -10.60 -10.75
CA TYR A 140 -3.98 -10.23 -10.28
C TYR A 140 -4.56 -9.07 -11.09
N LYS A 141 -5.89 -9.07 -11.25
CA LYS A 141 -6.71 -8.01 -11.82
C LYS A 141 -7.85 -7.69 -10.86
N ASP A 142 -8.26 -6.43 -10.78
CA ASP A 142 -9.44 -6.07 -10.01
C ASP A 142 -10.72 -6.63 -10.67
N LEU A 143 -11.74 -6.89 -9.85
CA LEU A 143 -12.99 -7.47 -10.34
C LEU A 143 -13.69 -6.55 -11.34
N SER A 144 -13.53 -5.22 -11.28
CA SER A 144 -14.16 -4.32 -12.24
C SER A 144 -13.62 -4.55 -13.65
N TYR A 145 -12.30 -4.80 -13.76
CA TYR A 145 -11.69 -5.20 -15.03
C TYR A 145 -12.18 -6.57 -15.49
N VAL A 146 -12.18 -7.58 -14.62
CA VAL A 146 -12.57 -8.95 -14.99
C VAL A 146 -14.02 -8.98 -15.47
N ILE A 147 -14.96 -8.40 -14.72
CA ILE A 147 -16.39 -8.36 -15.04
C ILE A 147 -16.66 -7.57 -16.36
N SER A 148 -15.82 -6.58 -16.68
CA SER A 148 -15.92 -5.87 -17.96
C SER A 148 -15.56 -6.72 -19.18
N LYS A 149 -14.91 -7.88 -18.98
CA LYS A 149 -14.44 -8.77 -20.05
C LYS A 149 -15.22 -10.07 -20.14
N ARG A 150 -15.70 -10.59 -19.03
CA ARG A 150 -16.42 -11.86 -18.91
C ARG A 150 -17.21 -11.94 -17.62
N GLU A 151 -18.14 -12.86 -17.57
CA GLU A 151 -18.79 -13.25 -16.32
C GLU A 151 -17.84 -14.04 -15.40
N LEU A 152 -18.10 -13.95 -14.11
CA LEU A 152 -17.41 -14.78 -13.12
C LEU A 152 -18.03 -16.18 -13.08
N THR A 153 -17.18 -17.18 -12.86
CA THR A 153 -17.61 -18.55 -12.65
C THR A 153 -18.17 -18.72 -11.22
N GLU A 154 -18.96 -19.78 -10.99
CA GLU A 154 -19.44 -20.15 -9.64
C GLU A 154 -18.29 -20.34 -8.65
N THR A 155 -17.18 -20.95 -9.12
CA THR A 155 -15.98 -21.14 -8.30
C THR A 155 -15.36 -19.81 -7.89
N GLU A 156 -15.30 -18.83 -8.79
CA GLU A 156 -14.76 -17.50 -8.49
C GLU A 156 -15.63 -16.76 -7.48
N TYR A 157 -16.96 -16.79 -7.64
CA TYR A 157 -17.89 -16.25 -6.62
C TYR A 157 -17.67 -16.89 -5.25
N THR A 158 -17.55 -18.22 -5.23
CA THR A 158 -17.29 -18.96 -4.00
C THR A 158 -15.97 -18.56 -3.36
N ASN A 159 -14.90 -18.41 -4.16
CA ASN A 159 -13.56 -18.00 -3.67
C ASN A 159 -13.57 -16.57 -3.11
N ILE A 160 -14.28 -15.65 -3.77
CA ILE A 160 -14.47 -14.28 -3.28
C ILE A 160 -15.15 -14.31 -1.90
N GLY A 161 -16.28 -15.01 -1.79
CA GLY A 161 -17.01 -15.12 -0.52
C GLY A 161 -16.18 -15.77 0.59
N LYS A 162 -15.47 -16.85 0.30
CA LYS A 162 -14.53 -17.49 1.24
C LYS A 162 -13.44 -16.53 1.69
N THR A 163 -12.83 -15.80 0.76
CA THR A 163 -11.77 -14.84 1.08
C THR A 163 -12.29 -13.74 2.00
N ILE A 164 -13.42 -13.12 1.67
CA ILE A 164 -14.03 -12.09 2.52
C ILE A 164 -14.31 -12.64 3.93
N SER A 165 -14.78 -13.90 4.03
CA SER A 165 -15.07 -14.53 5.33
C SER A 165 -13.84 -14.72 6.21
N LEU A 166 -12.62 -14.85 5.63
CA LEU A 166 -11.38 -14.94 6.40
C LEU A 166 -11.11 -13.66 7.18
N PHE A 167 -11.37 -12.50 6.57
CA PHE A 167 -11.19 -11.20 7.24
C PHE A 167 -12.19 -11.04 8.40
N PHE A 168 -13.44 -11.42 8.21
CA PHE A 168 -14.42 -11.38 9.28
C PHE A 168 -14.07 -12.31 10.47
N LYS A 169 -13.49 -13.48 10.22
CA LYS A 169 -13.01 -14.38 11.27
C LYS A 169 -11.91 -13.76 12.14
N GLU A 170 -11.09 -12.90 11.56
CA GLU A 170 -10.05 -12.16 12.26
C GLU A 170 -10.56 -10.79 12.80
N ASN A 171 -11.86 -10.55 12.76
CA ASN A 171 -12.50 -9.28 13.16
C ASN A 171 -12.00 -8.07 12.38
N ILE A 172 -11.62 -8.25 11.12
CA ILE A 172 -11.18 -7.18 10.22
C ILE A 172 -12.34 -6.79 9.32
N LEU A 173 -12.75 -5.53 9.43
CA LEU A 173 -13.77 -4.94 8.58
C LEU A 173 -13.12 -4.01 7.56
N HIS A 174 -13.34 -4.27 6.28
CA HIS A 174 -12.93 -3.38 5.21
C HIS A 174 -14.00 -2.32 4.98
N THR A 175 -13.72 -1.07 5.35
CA THR A 175 -14.72 0.02 5.36
C THR A 175 -15.12 0.54 3.98
N ASP A 176 -14.39 0.17 2.92
CA ASP A 176 -14.66 0.55 1.52
C ASP A 176 -14.56 -0.66 0.57
N LEU A 177 -15.07 -1.83 1.00
CA LEU A 177 -15.04 -3.04 0.16
C LEU A 177 -15.90 -2.86 -1.08
N ASN A 178 -15.24 -2.92 -2.24
CA ASN A 178 -15.90 -2.80 -3.54
C ASN A 178 -15.13 -3.61 -4.60
N ILE A 179 -15.70 -3.75 -5.80
CA ILE A 179 -15.14 -4.56 -6.89
C ILE A 179 -13.76 -4.11 -7.40
N ARG A 180 -13.30 -2.90 -7.08
CA ARG A 180 -11.96 -2.42 -7.43
C ARG A 180 -10.91 -2.81 -6.38
N ASN A 181 -11.36 -3.08 -5.17
CA ASN A 181 -10.50 -3.45 -4.04
C ASN A 181 -10.43 -4.97 -3.83
N ILE A 182 -11.16 -5.75 -4.64
CA ILE A 182 -11.07 -7.21 -4.71
C ILE A 182 -10.33 -7.58 -5.98
N LEU A 183 -9.21 -8.27 -5.83
CA LEU A 183 -8.38 -8.73 -6.93
C LEU A 183 -8.52 -10.24 -7.10
N ILE A 184 -8.46 -10.70 -8.33
CA ILE A 184 -8.46 -12.13 -8.66
C ILE A 184 -7.41 -12.42 -9.73
N ASN A 185 -6.76 -13.59 -9.65
CA ASN A 185 -5.82 -14.05 -10.66
C ASN A 185 -6.45 -15.15 -11.54
N GLU A 186 -5.71 -15.62 -12.55
CA GLU A 186 -6.17 -16.66 -13.49
C GLU A 186 -6.43 -18.01 -12.82
N GLU A 187 -5.83 -18.27 -11.67
CA GLU A 187 -6.04 -19.50 -10.88
C GLU A 187 -7.25 -19.39 -9.93
N GLY A 188 -7.99 -18.28 -9.98
CA GLY A 188 -9.13 -18.01 -9.11
C GLY A 188 -8.77 -17.65 -7.66
N ARG A 189 -7.48 -17.37 -7.37
CA ARG A 189 -7.06 -16.87 -6.06
C ARG A 189 -7.47 -15.41 -5.91
N VAL A 190 -7.98 -15.05 -4.74
CA VAL A 190 -8.52 -13.73 -4.43
C VAL A 190 -7.64 -13.03 -3.40
N ALA A 191 -7.44 -11.74 -3.55
CA ALA A 191 -6.78 -10.86 -2.59
C ALA A 191 -7.57 -9.56 -2.41
N ILE A 192 -7.42 -8.91 -1.26
CA ILE A 192 -8.08 -7.64 -0.94
C ILE A 192 -7.03 -6.56 -0.70
N ILE A 193 -7.29 -5.36 -1.22
CA ILE A 193 -6.38 -4.21 -1.15
C ILE A 193 -7.11 -2.97 -0.62
N ASP A 194 -6.33 -1.93 -0.26
CA ASP A 194 -6.82 -0.59 0.10
C ASP A 194 -7.50 -0.51 1.48
N PHE A 195 -6.75 -0.89 2.52
CA PHE A 195 -7.18 -0.84 3.93
C PHE A 195 -6.85 0.51 4.61
N ASP A 196 -6.84 1.59 3.88
CA ASP A 196 -6.37 2.90 4.34
C ASP A 196 -7.43 3.77 5.05
N LYS A 197 -8.61 3.22 5.37
CA LYS A 197 -9.75 3.94 5.98
C LYS A 197 -10.18 3.34 7.30
#